data_4f9896f718d78496db66dd4460608b6f
#
_entry.id   4f9896f718d78496db66dd4460608b6f
#
_cell.length_a   1.000
_cell.length_b   1.000
_cell.length_c   1.000
_cell.angle_alpha   90.00
_cell.angle_beta   90.00
_cell.angle_gamma   90.00
#
_symmetry.space_group_name_H-M   'P 1'
#
loop_
_entity.id
_entity.type
_entity.pdbx_description
1 polymer ?
#
loop_
_entity_poly.entity_id
_entity_poly.type
_entity_poly.pdbx_seq_one_letter_code
_entity_poly.pdbx_strand_id
1 'polypeptide(L)'
;LCGNLGRRALVIMPDEAAATKLCEDLRVFGKNSFLYPARDFSFTSAENRSHEYEQRRINALTNILNGTADIVVCSAEAAVQRTIPPEDLKKHSLTIRRGEDIKLGDITSVLLSAGYTRADMVEGVGQFSVRGGILDLFSPDDQNPVRIEFWGDTVDTMAHFDIMSQRRTDNVDKLTLMPSTEIVFSGGDDLMKKITAFYDTVKGKGAKKAREMLQKDIDRLKNGVSLSSADKYLPLAYEEKATILSYADSLLLVVCESAGVKEKANTAIKLQNEDIKYLLEDGELCRGLDEFTMTFPELTREYEKKDTVFLDDFARGSFDVPVRDLVTFTASTLPVWNGKLDILLDDLSPLVQKDSTVVVMGGTEKAAKNLAEDLENEDIPALYF
;
A
#
# COMPACT_ATOMS: atom_id res chain seq x y z
N LEU A 1 9.40 11.02 17.48
CA LEU A 1 8.20 10.66 18.25
C LEU A 1 8.04 9.14 18.30
N CYS A 2 7.83 8.49 17.14
CA CYS A 2 7.57 7.04 17.08
C CYS A 2 8.70 6.20 17.70
N GLY A 3 9.97 6.55 17.47
CA GLY A 3 11.12 5.84 18.03
C GLY A 3 11.17 5.88 19.56
N ASN A 4 10.95 7.04 20.15
CA ASN A 4 10.96 7.20 21.61
C ASN A 4 9.74 6.55 22.29
N LEU A 5 8.60 6.46 21.59
CA LEU A 5 7.40 5.82 22.10
C LEU A 5 7.37 4.32 21.84
N GLY A 6 8.30 3.77 21.03
CA GLY A 6 8.28 2.38 20.60
C GLY A 6 7.03 2.03 19.78
N ARG A 7 6.38 3.03 19.15
CA ARG A 7 5.12 2.85 18.40
C ARG A 7 5.36 2.95 16.90
N ARG A 8 4.64 2.13 16.16
CA ARG A 8 4.54 2.20 14.70
C ARG A 8 3.51 3.27 14.32
N ALA A 9 3.60 3.81 13.10
CA ALA A 9 2.71 4.89 12.67
C ALA A 9 2.11 4.68 11.28
N LEU A 10 0.90 5.23 11.10
CA LEU A 10 0.31 5.53 9.80
C LEU A 10 0.34 7.05 9.61
N VAL A 11 0.96 7.51 8.53
CA VAL A 11 1.09 8.94 8.21
C VAL A 11 0.26 9.28 6.98
N ILE A 12 -0.59 10.29 7.11
CA ILE A 12 -1.41 10.81 6.00
C ILE A 12 -0.83 12.15 5.56
N MET A 13 -0.43 12.21 4.28
CA MET A 13 0.08 13.40 3.62
C MET A 13 -1.00 14.00 2.69
N PRO A 14 -0.91 15.29 2.32
CA PRO A 14 -1.88 15.89 1.42
C PRO A 14 -1.98 15.17 0.06
N ASP A 15 -0.87 14.83 -0.55
CA ASP A 15 -0.81 14.24 -1.87
C ASP A 15 0.24 13.13 -2.00
N GLU A 16 0.25 12.46 -3.15
CA GLU A 16 1.11 11.31 -3.43
C GLU A 16 2.59 11.69 -3.51
N ALA A 17 2.91 12.87 -4.03
CA ALA A 17 4.29 13.34 -4.16
C ALA A 17 4.92 13.57 -2.77
N ALA A 18 4.18 14.23 -1.88
CA ALA A 18 4.59 14.44 -0.48
C ALA A 18 4.70 13.11 0.27
N ALA A 19 3.76 12.18 0.05
CA ALA A 19 3.80 10.85 0.66
C ALA A 19 5.02 10.04 0.20
N THR A 20 5.32 10.04 -1.09
CA THR A 20 6.48 9.35 -1.67
C THR A 20 7.78 9.91 -1.10
N LYS A 21 7.93 11.24 -1.13
CA LYS A 21 9.13 11.90 -0.61
C LYS A 21 9.36 11.58 0.87
N LEU A 22 8.32 11.70 1.72
CA LEU A 22 8.45 11.37 3.13
C LEU A 22 8.83 9.91 3.34
N CYS A 23 8.25 8.98 2.57
CA CYS A 23 8.56 7.56 2.67
C CYS A 23 10.03 7.28 2.32
N GLU A 24 10.58 7.95 1.31
CA GLU A 24 11.99 7.86 0.92
C GLU A 24 12.90 8.45 2.00
N ASP A 25 12.59 9.65 2.49
CA ASP A 25 13.35 10.31 3.57
C ASP A 25 13.41 9.43 4.84
N LEU A 26 12.29 8.79 5.22
CA LEU A 26 12.24 7.89 6.37
C LEU A 26 13.15 6.66 6.21
N ARG A 27 13.32 6.14 5.00
CA ARG A 27 14.26 5.04 4.71
C ARG A 27 15.70 5.46 4.92
N VAL A 28 16.05 6.68 4.52
CA VAL A 28 17.39 7.24 4.78
C VAL A 28 17.70 7.29 6.28
N PHE A 29 16.69 7.53 7.11
CA PHE A 29 16.83 7.46 8.58
C PHE A 29 16.74 6.04 9.15
N GLY A 30 16.90 5.01 8.32
CA GLY A 30 16.92 3.61 8.75
C GLY A 30 15.55 3.09 9.25
N LYS A 31 14.44 3.71 8.80
CA LYS A 31 13.09 3.24 9.12
C LYS A 31 12.56 2.31 8.04
N ASN A 32 11.95 1.21 8.48
CA ASN A 32 11.25 0.32 7.57
C ASN A 32 9.90 0.95 7.18
N SER A 33 9.93 1.79 6.13
CA SER A 33 8.79 2.59 5.68
C SER A 33 8.22 2.07 4.37
N PHE A 34 6.88 2.04 4.29
CA PHE A 34 6.12 1.59 3.12
C PHE A 34 5.20 2.69 2.62
N LEU A 35 5.16 2.87 1.30
CA LEU A 35 4.17 3.73 0.65
C LEU A 35 2.90 2.93 0.39
N TYR A 36 1.76 3.45 0.81
CA TYR A 36 0.44 2.98 0.43
C TYR A 36 -0.15 3.95 -0.58
N PRO A 37 -0.03 3.69 -1.89
CA PRO A 37 -0.41 4.63 -2.94
C PRO A 37 -1.92 4.69 -3.13
N ALA A 38 -2.41 5.76 -3.76
CA ALA A 38 -3.77 5.82 -4.27
C ALA A 38 -3.94 4.82 -5.42
N ARG A 39 -5.14 4.28 -5.55
CA ARG A 39 -5.52 3.33 -6.59
C ARG A 39 -6.46 4.00 -7.57
N ASP A 40 -6.18 3.85 -8.85
CA ASP A 40 -7.11 4.19 -9.90
C ASP A 40 -8.06 3.00 -10.15
N PHE A 41 -9.33 3.14 -9.77
CA PHE A 41 -10.35 2.10 -10.00
C PHE A 41 -10.70 2.05 -11.48
N SER A 42 -10.52 0.89 -12.11
CA SER A 42 -10.93 0.67 -13.48
C SER A 42 -12.29 0.01 -13.54
N PHE A 43 -13.24 0.68 -14.12
CA PHE A 43 -14.59 0.17 -14.32
C PHE A 43 -14.81 -0.35 -15.75
N THR A 44 -13.95 0.02 -16.66
CA THR A 44 -13.97 -0.40 -18.06
C THR A 44 -12.81 -1.34 -18.38
N SER A 45 -12.95 -2.14 -19.45
CA SER A 45 -11.92 -3.08 -19.89
C SER A 45 -10.70 -2.35 -20.46
N ALA A 46 -9.60 -2.34 -19.72
CA ALA A 46 -8.29 -1.97 -20.28
C ALA A 46 -7.43 -3.23 -20.43
N GLU A 47 -7.03 -3.56 -21.66
CA GLU A 47 -6.27 -4.78 -22.02
C GLU A 47 -4.85 -4.61 -21.51
N ASN A 48 -4.21 -4.16 -20.79
CA ASN A 48 -2.82 -4.08 -20.29
C ASN A 48 -2.70 -3.16 -19.04
N ARG A 49 -3.46 -3.43 -18.01
CA ARG A 49 -3.35 -2.66 -16.78
C ARG A 49 -2.17 -3.14 -15.94
N SER A 50 -1.35 -2.20 -15.48
CA SER A 50 -0.37 -2.49 -14.43
C SER A 50 -1.08 -2.67 -13.09
N HIS A 51 -0.84 -3.80 -12.42
CA HIS A 51 -1.29 -4.05 -11.05
C HIS A 51 -0.29 -3.56 -10.00
N GLU A 52 0.74 -2.84 -10.39
CA GLU A 52 1.84 -2.42 -9.51
C GLU A 52 1.36 -1.62 -8.29
N TYR A 53 0.44 -0.66 -8.49
CA TYR A 53 -0.11 0.13 -7.38
C TYR A 53 -0.90 -0.73 -6.40
N GLU A 54 -1.71 -1.66 -6.91
CA GLU A 54 -2.49 -2.59 -6.10
C GLU A 54 -1.58 -3.53 -5.29
N GLN A 55 -0.53 -4.05 -5.91
CA GLN A 55 0.47 -4.89 -5.26
C GLN A 55 1.25 -4.12 -4.18
N ARG A 56 1.61 -2.86 -4.43
CA ARG A 56 2.23 -1.99 -3.41
C ARG A 56 1.30 -1.75 -2.22
N ARG A 57 0.00 -1.60 -2.46
CA ARG A 57 -1.01 -1.46 -1.40
C ARG A 57 -1.08 -2.73 -0.55
N ILE A 58 -1.20 -3.90 -1.19
CA ILE A 58 -1.20 -5.20 -0.49
C ILE A 58 0.09 -5.37 0.33
N ASN A 59 1.24 -5.04 -0.23
CA ASN A 59 2.52 -5.08 0.49
C ASN A 59 2.48 -4.20 1.76
N ALA A 60 2.05 -2.95 1.66
CA ALA A 60 1.95 -2.06 2.82
C ALA A 60 0.97 -2.60 3.88
N LEU A 61 -0.23 -3.07 3.47
CA LEU A 61 -1.23 -3.64 4.37
C LEU A 61 -0.70 -4.91 5.09
N THR A 62 0.00 -5.78 4.35
CA THR A 62 0.62 -6.98 4.89
C THR A 62 1.68 -6.64 5.94
N ASN A 63 2.54 -5.66 5.66
CA ASN A 63 3.59 -5.25 6.59
C ASN A 63 3.02 -4.57 7.85
N ILE A 64 1.85 -3.94 7.78
CA ILE A 64 1.10 -3.49 8.97
C ILE A 64 0.67 -4.71 9.80
N LEU A 65 0.00 -5.69 9.16
CA LEU A 65 -0.53 -6.88 9.84
C LEU A 65 0.56 -7.73 10.49
N ASN A 66 1.68 -7.91 9.80
CA ASN A 66 2.82 -8.68 10.29
C ASN A 66 3.67 -7.94 11.33
N GLY A 67 3.43 -6.64 11.50
CA GLY A 67 4.18 -5.83 12.46
C GLY A 67 5.59 -5.46 12.00
N THR A 68 5.92 -5.63 10.73
CA THR A 68 7.24 -5.38 10.13
C THR A 68 7.43 -3.93 9.68
N ALA A 69 6.34 -3.21 9.34
CA ALA A 69 6.42 -1.80 9.04
C ALA A 69 6.60 -0.96 10.31
N ASP A 70 7.61 -0.10 10.35
CA ASP A 70 7.72 0.96 11.37
C ASP A 70 6.73 2.09 11.07
N ILE A 71 6.67 2.49 9.80
CA ILE A 71 5.84 3.60 9.34
C ILE A 71 5.24 3.24 7.98
N VAL A 72 3.94 3.48 7.84
CA VAL A 72 3.27 3.46 6.51
C VAL A 72 2.84 4.88 6.18
N VAL A 73 3.12 5.32 4.97
CA VAL A 73 2.78 6.67 4.49
C VAL A 73 1.77 6.54 3.36
N CYS A 74 0.73 7.36 3.39
CA CYS A 74 -0.26 7.42 2.32
C CYS A 74 -0.67 8.86 2.02
N SER A 75 -1.25 9.09 0.83
CA SER A 75 -1.90 10.35 0.51
C SER A 75 -3.31 10.44 1.10
N ALA A 76 -3.88 11.64 1.18
CA ALA A 76 -5.27 11.87 1.57
C ALA A 76 -6.26 11.10 0.70
N GLU A 77 -5.98 11.01 -0.60
CA GLU A 77 -6.76 10.22 -1.56
C GLU A 77 -6.71 8.73 -1.21
N ALA A 78 -5.51 8.17 -1.03
CA ALA A 78 -5.35 6.76 -0.67
C ALA A 78 -6.02 6.40 0.66
N ALA A 79 -5.99 7.33 1.64
CA ALA A 79 -6.56 7.12 2.96
C ALA A 79 -8.09 6.96 2.94
N VAL A 80 -8.79 7.64 2.01
CA VAL A 80 -10.25 7.55 1.90
C VAL A 80 -10.74 6.41 1.03
N GLN A 81 -9.88 5.76 0.25
CA GLN A 81 -10.24 4.67 -0.65
C GLN A 81 -10.53 3.38 0.11
N ARG A 82 -11.59 2.67 -0.33
CA ARG A 82 -11.92 1.33 0.17
C ARG A 82 -10.86 0.32 -0.26
N THR A 83 -10.66 -0.70 0.58
CA THR A 83 -9.70 -1.78 0.39
C THR A 83 -10.22 -3.07 1.01
N ILE A 84 -9.50 -4.16 0.84
CA ILE A 84 -9.74 -5.44 1.51
C ILE A 84 -9.70 -5.25 3.05
N PRO A 85 -10.64 -5.82 3.82
CA PRO A 85 -10.58 -5.80 5.29
C PRO A 85 -9.39 -6.62 5.84
N PRO A 86 -8.86 -6.27 7.04
CA PRO A 86 -7.73 -6.98 7.64
C PRO A 86 -7.97 -8.49 7.80
N GLU A 87 -9.16 -8.89 8.23
CA GLU A 87 -9.49 -10.30 8.45
C GLU A 87 -9.63 -11.07 7.13
N ASP A 88 -10.19 -10.41 6.08
CA ASP A 88 -10.27 -11.02 4.75
C ASP A 88 -8.87 -11.17 4.12
N LEU A 89 -7.98 -10.18 4.30
CA LEU A 89 -6.60 -10.29 3.84
C LEU A 89 -5.88 -11.48 4.48
N LYS A 90 -6.02 -11.68 5.79
CA LYS A 90 -5.49 -12.85 6.50
C LYS A 90 -6.11 -14.16 6.01
N LYS A 91 -7.42 -14.20 5.84
CA LYS A 91 -8.17 -15.39 5.41
C LYS A 91 -7.75 -15.86 4.02
N HIS A 92 -7.41 -14.95 3.12
CA HIS A 92 -6.98 -15.27 1.76
C HIS A 92 -5.46 -15.41 1.63
N SER A 93 -4.71 -15.38 2.72
CA SER A 93 -3.30 -15.75 2.72
C SER A 93 -3.13 -17.27 2.82
N LEU A 94 -2.10 -17.81 2.17
CA LEU A 94 -1.73 -19.22 2.23
C LEU A 94 -0.30 -19.35 2.76
N THR A 95 -0.12 -20.13 3.82
CA THR A 95 1.22 -20.45 4.33
C THR A 95 1.63 -21.82 3.84
N ILE A 96 2.79 -21.93 3.20
CA ILE A 96 3.43 -23.17 2.73
C ILE A 96 4.71 -23.39 3.53
N ARG A 97 4.94 -24.62 3.97
CA ARG A 97 6.14 -25.01 4.72
C ARG A 97 6.88 -26.13 4.03
N ARG A 98 8.18 -26.13 4.14
CA ARG A 98 9.01 -27.24 3.69
C ARG A 98 8.60 -28.53 4.44
N GLY A 99 8.49 -29.62 3.71
CA GLY A 99 8.04 -30.93 4.23
C GLY A 99 6.53 -31.09 4.39
N GLU A 100 5.73 -30.09 4.02
CA GLU A 100 4.26 -30.15 4.06
C GLU A 100 3.72 -30.89 2.84
N ASP A 101 2.67 -31.70 3.06
CA ASP A 101 1.94 -32.34 1.97
C ASP A 101 0.81 -31.44 1.49
N ILE A 102 0.97 -30.90 0.29
CA ILE A 102 -0.03 -30.03 -0.36
C ILE A 102 0.01 -30.24 -1.87
N LYS A 103 -1.15 -30.46 -2.49
CA LYS A 103 -1.20 -30.69 -3.93
C LYS A 103 -0.91 -29.42 -4.70
N LEU A 104 -0.02 -29.53 -5.67
CA LEU A 104 0.33 -28.40 -6.57
C LEU A 104 -0.91 -27.79 -7.26
N GLY A 105 -1.91 -28.64 -7.61
CA GLY A 105 -3.16 -28.18 -8.21
C GLY A 105 -3.99 -27.30 -7.26
N ASP A 106 -4.00 -27.62 -5.95
CA ASP A 106 -4.71 -26.83 -4.95
C ASP A 106 -4.07 -25.46 -4.76
N ILE A 107 -2.72 -25.41 -4.68
CA ILE A 107 -1.98 -24.13 -4.62
C ILE A 107 -2.26 -23.29 -5.87
N THR A 108 -2.22 -23.90 -7.06
CA THR A 108 -2.48 -23.19 -8.31
C THR A 108 -3.88 -22.57 -8.34
N SER A 109 -4.87 -23.28 -7.81
CA SER A 109 -6.25 -22.78 -7.71
C SER A 109 -6.37 -21.61 -6.73
N VAL A 110 -5.65 -21.66 -5.60
CA VAL A 110 -5.56 -20.56 -4.63
C VAL A 110 -4.89 -19.36 -5.26
N LEU A 111 -3.76 -19.53 -5.96
CA LEU A 111 -3.05 -18.44 -6.63
C LEU A 111 -3.93 -17.72 -7.65
N LEU A 112 -4.65 -18.47 -8.50
CA LEU A 112 -5.57 -17.90 -9.48
C LEU A 112 -6.70 -17.10 -8.80
N SER A 113 -7.29 -17.63 -7.71
CA SER A 113 -8.33 -16.92 -6.95
C SER A 113 -7.79 -15.72 -6.19
N ALA A 114 -6.52 -15.74 -5.81
CA ALA A 114 -5.81 -14.63 -5.17
C ALA A 114 -5.30 -13.57 -6.17
N GLY A 115 -5.65 -13.67 -7.45
CA GLY A 115 -5.33 -12.68 -8.47
C GLY A 115 -3.95 -12.83 -9.11
N TYR A 116 -3.25 -13.96 -8.88
CA TYR A 116 -1.98 -14.21 -9.57
C TYR A 116 -2.21 -14.59 -11.03
N THR A 117 -1.31 -14.13 -11.89
CA THR A 117 -1.33 -14.45 -13.31
C THR A 117 -0.36 -15.58 -13.62
N ARG A 118 -0.86 -16.62 -14.33
CA ARG A 118 0.01 -17.69 -14.79
C ARG A 118 0.85 -17.22 -15.99
N ALA A 119 2.15 -17.45 -15.93
CA ALA A 119 3.13 -17.12 -16.95
C ALA A 119 3.97 -18.36 -17.31
N ASP A 120 4.64 -18.35 -18.45
CA ASP A 120 5.62 -19.39 -18.81
C ASP A 120 6.86 -19.31 -17.92
N MET A 121 7.26 -18.09 -17.56
CA MET A 121 8.34 -17.76 -16.63
C MET A 121 7.94 -16.57 -15.76
N VAL A 122 8.33 -16.58 -14.48
CA VAL A 122 8.08 -15.47 -13.56
C VAL A 122 9.06 -14.34 -13.85
N GLU A 123 8.52 -13.19 -14.25
CA GLU A 123 9.25 -11.96 -14.58
C GLU A 123 8.86 -10.77 -13.70
N GLY A 124 7.80 -10.90 -12.91
CA GLY A 124 7.27 -9.82 -12.08
C GLY A 124 6.39 -10.29 -10.94
N VAL A 125 6.11 -9.35 -10.05
CA VAL A 125 5.24 -9.55 -8.88
C VAL A 125 3.82 -9.97 -9.32
N GLY A 126 3.20 -10.87 -8.56
CA GLY A 126 1.86 -11.38 -8.86
C GLY A 126 1.82 -12.42 -9.98
N GLN A 127 2.97 -12.91 -10.44
CA GLN A 127 3.06 -13.98 -11.42
C GLN A 127 3.43 -15.32 -10.78
N PHE A 128 3.00 -16.41 -11.41
CA PHE A 128 3.45 -17.75 -11.10
C PHE A 128 3.63 -18.60 -12.35
N SER A 129 4.51 -19.58 -12.29
CA SER A 129 4.78 -20.56 -13.35
C SER A 129 4.82 -21.97 -12.79
N VAL A 130 4.26 -22.93 -13.51
CA VAL A 130 4.29 -24.36 -13.14
C VAL A 130 4.97 -25.14 -14.27
N ARG A 131 6.04 -25.86 -13.93
CA ARG A 131 6.80 -26.71 -14.85
C ARG A 131 7.11 -28.05 -14.19
N GLY A 132 6.33 -29.10 -14.55
CA GLY A 132 6.44 -30.39 -13.86
C GLY A 132 6.09 -30.28 -12.38
N GLY A 133 7.00 -30.72 -11.50
CA GLY A 133 6.88 -30.60 -10.04
C GLY A 133 7.48 -29.30 -9.48
N ILE A 134 7.65 -28.24 -10.28
CA ILE A 134 8.22 -26.96 -9.86
C ILE A 134 7.18 -25.87 -9.96
N LEU A 135 7.01 -25.11 -8.89
CA LEU A 135 6.21 -23.89 -8.83
C LEU A 135 7.14 -22.71 -8.56
N ASP A 136 7.22 -21.79 -9.50
CA ASP A 136 7.85 -20.48 -9.35
C ASP A 136 6.75 -19.45 -9.10
N LEU A 137 6.94 -18.54 -8.16
CA LEU A 137 5.97 -17.48 -7.87
C LEU A 137 6.64 -16.25 -7.26
N PHE A 138 5.99 -15.07 -7.43
CA PHE A 138 6.45 -13.83 -6.85
C PHE A 138 5.31 -13.14 -6.08
N SER A 139 5.36 -13.23 -4.75
CA SER A 139 4.36 -12.61 -3.86
C SER A 139 4.57 -11.10 -3.74
N PRO A 140 3.49 -10.28 -3.60
CA PRO A 140 3.58 -8.82 -3.45
C PRO A 140 4.36 -8.35 -2.23
N ASP A 141 4.44 -9.15 -1.19
CA ASP A 141 5.14 -8.83 0.06
C ASP A 141 6.58 -9.32 0.11
N ASP A 142 7.05 -10.01 -0.94
CA ASP A 142 8.40 -10.52 -1.03
C ASP A 142 9.29 -9.61 -1.90
N GLN A 143 10.60 -9.62 -1.64
CA GLN A 143 11.57 -8.87 -2.44
C GLN A 143 12.07 -9.66 -3.65
N ASN A 144 12.03 -10.99 -3.57
CA ASN A 144 12.49 -11.91 -4.59
C ASN A 144 11.46 -13.02 -4.81
N PRO A 145 11.33 -13.55 -6.03
CA PRO A 145 10.48 -14.69 -6.29
C PRO A 145 11.00 -15.95 -5.60
N VAL A 146 10.08 -16.89 -5.33
CA VAL A 146 10.37 -18.16 -4.67
C VAL A 146 10.11 -19.31 -5.65
N ARG A 147 11.04 -20.27 -5.68
CA ARG A 147 10.91 -21.56 -6.35
C ARG A 147 10.63 -22.64 -5.31
N ILE A 148 9.53 -23.37 -5.52
CA ILE A 148 9.10 -24.49 -4.70
C ILE A 148 9.21 -25.75 -5.57
N GLU A 149 9.97 -26.75 -5.09
CA GLU A 149 10.12 -28.05 -5.76
C GLU A 149 9.33 -29.09 -4.96
N PHE A 150 8.56 -29.89 -5.67
CA PHE A 150 7.69 -30.92 -5.11
C PHE A 150 8.23 -32.33 -5.42
N TRP A 151 8.19 -33.22 -4.43
CA TRP A 151 8.31 -34.64 -4.61
C TRP A 151 6.95 -35.29 -4.40
N GLY A 152 6.25 -35.60 -5.50
CA GLY A 152 4.82 -35.95 -5.42
C GLY A 152 3.99 -34.73 -4.95
N ASP A 153 3.28 -34.91 -3.83
CA ASP A 153 2.51 -33.83 -3.19
C ASP A 153 3.26 -33.19 -2.01
N THR A 154 4.50 -33.62 -1.72
CA THR A 154 5.31 -33.08 -0.61
C THR A 154 6.19 -31.93 -1.10
N VAL A 155 6.22 -30.82 -0.37
CA VAL A 155 7.15 -29.70 -0.59
C VAL A 155 8.56 -30.12 -0.19
N ASP A 156 9.42 -30.42 -1.16
CA ASP A 156 10.78 -30.91 -0.90
C ASP A 156 11.73 -29.75 -0.59
N THR A 157 11.81 -28.75 -1.47
CA THR A 157 12.66 -27.59 -1.28
C THR A 157 11.97 -26.29 -1.65
N MET A 158 12.34 -25.22 -0.94
CA MET A 158 11.95 -23.83 -1.27
C MET A 158 13.17 -22.92 -1.23
N ALA A 159 13.32 -22.04 -2.20
CA ALA A 159 14.38 -21.04 -2.21
C ALA A 159 13.98 -19.81 -3.02
N HIS A 160 14.49 -18.65 -2.63
CA HIS A 160 14.46 -17.49 -3.50
C HIS A 160 15.29 -17.75 -4.76
N PHE A 161 14.98 -17.04 -5.83
CA PHE A 161 15.79 -17.04 -7.04
C PHE A 161 15.86 -15.64 -7.66
N ASP A 162 16.92 -15.40 -8.40
CA ASP A 162 17.11 -14.16 -9.14
C ASP A 162 16.37 -14.20 -10.47
N ILE A 163 15.56 -13.21 -10.77
CA ILE A 163 14.68 -13.14 -11.95
C ILE A 163 15.52 -13.21 -13.25
N MET A 164 16.64 -12.50 -13.30
CA MET A 164 17.43 -12.37 -14.53
C MET A 164 18.21 -13.64 -14.86
N SER A 165 18.85 -14.23 -13.86
CA SER A 165 19.67 -15.43 -14.03
C SER A 165 18.90 -16.73 -13.81
N GLN A 166 17.70 -16.68 -13.23
CA GLN A 166 16.87 -17.82 -12.84
C GLN A 166 17.57 -18.78 -11.85
N ARG A 167 18.65 -18.33 -11.21
CA ARG A 167 19.43 -19.13 -10.26
C ARG A 167 18.89 -18.98 -8.86
N ARG A 168 18.84 -20.10 -8.16
CA ARG A 168 18.48 -20.12 -6.72
C ARG A 168 19.50 -19.33 -5.91
N THR A 169 18.98 -18.64 -4.90
CA THR A 169 19.78 -17.90 -3.90
C THR A 169 19.55 -18.52 -2.51
N ASP A 170 18.85 -17.86 -1.62
CA ASP A 170 18.71 -18.28 -0.24
C ASP A 170 17.58 -19.29 -0.07
N ASN A 171 17.80 -20.30 0.78
CA ASN A 171 16.75 -21.26 1.13
C ASN A 171 15.70 -20.65 2.03
N VAL A 172 14.46 -21.10 1.84
CA VAL A 172 13.27 -20.68 2.61
C VAL A 172 12.59 -21.92 3.19
N ASP A 173 12.29 -21.91 4.48
CA ASP A 173 11.58 -23.02 5.14
C ASP A 173 10.07 -22.77 5.30
N LYS A 174 9.67 -21.51 5.19
CA LYS A 174 8.27 -21.06 5.28
C LYS A 174 8.03 -19.90 4.34
N LEU A 175 6.96 -19.98 3.57
CA LEU A 175 6.46 -18.92 2.69
C LEU A 175 5.02 -18.60 3.05
N THR A 176 4.67 -17.33 3.17
CA THR A 176 3.27 -16.88 3.29
C THR A 176 2.92 -16.14 2.01
N LEU A 177 1.96 -16.65 1.27
CA LEU A 177 1.47 -16.05 0.03
C LEU A 177 0.33 -15.11 0.35
N MET A 178 0.49 -13.86 -0.05
CA MET A 178 -0.55 -12.86 0.05
C MET A 178 -1.30 -12.73 -1.28
N PRO A 179 -2.56 -12.28 -1.28
CA PRO A 179 -3.25 -11.97 -2.53
C PRO A 179 -2.47 -10.95 -3.36
N SER A 180 -2.55 -11.07 -4.69
CA SER A 180 -1.96 -10.12 -5.63
C SER A 180 -2.96 -9.02 -6.03
N THR A 181 -4.19 -9.07 -5.53
CA THR A 181 -5.28 -8.11 -5.76
C THR A 181 -6.01 -7.80 -4.46
N GLU A 182 -6.59 -6.60 -4.37
CA GLU A 182 -7.45 -6.20 -3.24
C GLU A 182 -8.88 -6.74 -3.34
N ILE A 183 -9.24 -7.39 -4.44
CA ILE A 183 -10.58 -7.95 -4.65
C ILE A 183 -10.45 -9.45 -4.82
N VAL A 184 -10.64 -10.15 -3.72
CA VAL A 184 -10.47 -11.60 -3.64
C VAL A 184 -11.82 -12.27 -3.42
N PHE A 185 -12.06 -13.33 -4.16
CA PHE A 185 -13.22 -14.20 -4.01
C PHE A 185 -12.76 -15.63 -3.78
N SER A 186 -13.54 -16.40 -3.04
CA SER A 186 -13.22 -17.82 -2.76
C SER A 186 -13.44 -18.72 -4.00
N GLY A 187 -12.94 -18.25 -5.15
CA GLY A 187 -13.08 -18.89 -6.47
C GLY A 187 -14.13 -18.21 -7.36
N GLY A 188 -14.11 -18.54 -8.65
CA GLY A 188 -15.03 -17.98 -9.66
C GLY A 188 -16.50 -18.19 -9.36
N ASP A 189 -16.84 -19.29 -8.70
CA ASP A 189 -18.22 -19.59 -8.28
C ASP A 189 -18.72 -18.65 -7.19
N ASP A 190 -17.88 -18.17 -6.28
CA ASP A 190 -18.25 -17.24 -5.22
C ASP A 190 -18.62 -15.88 -5.79
N LEU A 191 -17.76 -15.33 -6.65
CA LEU A 191 -18.05 -14.08 -7.36
C LEU A 191 -19.35 -14.18 -8.16
N MET A 192 -19.53 -15.24 -8.92
CA MET A 192 -20.73 -15.48 -9.71
C MET A 192 -22.00 -15.56 -8.83
N LYS A 193 -21.94 -16.26 -7.69
CA LYS A 193 -23.04 -16.34 -6.73
C LYS A 193 -23.39 -14.97 -6.15
N LYS A 194 -22.39 -14.18 -5.74
CA LYS A 194 -22.58 -12.83 -5.21
C LYS A 194 -23.20 -11.90 -6.27
N ILE A 195 -22.72 -11.93 -7.51
CA ILE A 195 -23.28 -11.12 -8.59
C ILE A 195 -24.73 -11.57 -8.91
N THR A 196 -25.00 -12.88 -8.92
CA THR A 196 -26.35 -13.40 -9.17
C THR A 196 -27.33 -12.98 -8.06
N ALA A 197 -26.94 -13.12 -6.80
CA ALA A 197 -27.75 -12.68 -5.66
C ALA A 197 -27.99 -11.16 -5.71
N PHE A 198 -26.99 -10.39 -6.07
CA PHE A 198 -27.12 -8.94 -6.23
C PHE A 198 -28.03 -8.57 -7.41
N TYR A 199 -27.94 -9.26 -8.55
CA TYR A 199 -28.80 -9.08 -9.72
C TYR A 199 -30.30 -9.14 -9.37
N ASP A 200 -30.69 -10.06 -8.49
CA ASP A 200 -32.08 -10.22 -8.06
C ASP A 200 -32.58 -9.02 -7.23
N THR A 201 -31.69 -8.29 -6.60
CA THR A 201 -32.02 -7.09 -5.81
C THR A 201 -32.19 -5.83 -6.64
N VAL A 202 -31.63 -5.77 -7.86
CA VAL A 202 -31.60 -4.57 -8.70
C VAL A 202 -33.03 -4.23 -9.20
N LYS A 203 -33.56 -3.06 -8.77
CA LYS A 203 -34.92 -2.58 -9.09
C LYS A 203 -34.92 -1.08 -9.38
N GLY A 204 -35.97 -0.60 -10.04
CA GLY A 204 -36.21 0.84 -10.25
C GLY A 204 -35.70 1.35 -11.59
N LYS A 205 -35.54 2.68 -11.66
CA LYS A 205 -35.09 3.38 -12.88
C LYS A 205 -33.63 3.00 -13.20
N GLY A 206 -33.37 2.55 -14.42
CA GLY A 206 -32.04 2.07 -14.84
C GLY A 206 -31.79 0.58 -14.60
N ALA A 207 -32.68 -0.14 -13.90
CA ALA A 207 -32.51 -1.57 -13.59
C ALA A 207 -32.29 -2.45 -14.83
N LYS A 208 -32.86 -2.08 -16.00
CA LYS A 208 -32.70 -2.84 -17.23
C LYS A 208 -31.24 -2.85 -17.68
N LYS A 209 -30.60 -1.68 -17.82
CA LYS A 209 -29.18 -1.58 -18.22
C LYS A 209 -28.26 -2.26 -17.20
N ALA A 210 -28.49 -2.01 -15.89
CA ALA A 210 -27.73 -2.63 -14.81
C ALA A 210 -27.81 -4.17 -14.86
N ARG A 211 -29.01 -4.73 -15.05
CA ARG A 211 -29.17 -6.18 -15.18
C ARG A 211 -28.51 -6.74 -16.45
N GLU A 212 -28.56 -6.01 -17.57
CA GLU A 212 -27.88 -6.42 -18.81
C GLU A 212 -26.36 -6.49 -18.58
N MET A 213 -25.77 -5.51 -17.89
CA MET A 213 -24.36 -5.52 -17.52
C MET A 213 -24.00 -6.70 -16.61
N LEU A 214 -24.75 -6.88 -15.52
CA LEU A 214 -24.52 -7.98 -14.57
C LEU A 214 -24.69 -9.35 -15.23
N GLN A 215 -25.71 -9.52 -16.09
CA GLN A 215 -25.94 -10.76 -16.82
C GLN A 215 -24.77 -11.10 -17.76
N LYS A 216 -24.24 -10.09 -18.47
CA LYS A 216 -23.06 -10.25 -19.32
C LYS A 216 -21.84 -10.77 -18.52
N ASP A 217 -21.63 -10.24 -17.32
CA ASP A 217 -20.53 -10.67 -16.46
C ASP A 217 -20.78 -12.08 -15.89
N ILE A 218 -22.00 -12.40 -15.49
CA ILE A 218 -22.40 -13.75 -15.07
C ILE A 218 -22.14 -14.75 -16.20
N ASP A 219 -22.51 -14.42 -17.43
CA ASP A 219 -22.32 -15.31 -18.59
C ASP A 219 -20.83 -15.49 -18.91
N ARG A 220 -20.00 -14.46 -18.77
CA ARG A 220 -18.53 -14.59 -18.90
C ARG A 220 -17.96 -15.55 -17.86
N LEU A 221 -18.33 -15.39 -16.59
CA LEU A 221 -17.87 -16.26 -15.51
C LEU A 221 -18.34 -17.72 -15.70
N LYS A 222 -19.59 -17.94 -16.13
CA LYS A 222 -20.10 -19.28 -16.46
C LYS A 222 -19.32 -19.98 -17.57
N ASN A 223 -18.79 -19.20 -18.49
CA ASN A 223 -17.97 -19.71 -19.60
C ASN A 223 -16.48 -19.82 -19.25
N GLY A 224 -16.10 -19.62 -17.98
CA GLY A 224 -14.71 -19.67 -17.52
C GLY A 224 -13.87 -18.49 -18.00
N VAL A 225 -14.48 -17.39 -18.43
CA VAL A 225 -13.81 -16.18 -18.88
C VAL A 225 -13.70 -15.20 -17.72
N SER A 226 -12.48 -14.76 -17.40
CA SER A 226 -12.23 -13.75 -16.39
C SER A 226 -12.91 -12.43 -16.73
N LEU A 227 -13.31 -11.69 -15.70
CA LEU A 227 -13.80 -10.33 -15.88
C LEU A 227 -12.65 -9.40 -16.27
N SER A 228 -12.88 -8.53 -17.23
CA SER A 228 -11.91 -7.54 -17.66
C SER A 228 -11.62 -6.47 -16.59
N SER A 229 -12.58 -6.25 -15.68
CA SER A 229 -12.42 -5.44 -14.47
C SER A 229 -13.28 -6.03 -13.36
N ALA A 230 -12.64 -6.45 -12.27
CA ALA A 230 -13.30 -6.87 -11.04
C ALA A 230 -13.55 -5.69 -10.09
N ASP A 231 -12.95 -4.51 -10.34
CA ASP A 231 -12.97 -3.34 -9.45
C ASP A 231 -14.36 -2.91 -9.06
N LYS A 232 -15.32 -2.94 -9.99
CA LYS A 232 -16.73 -2.61 -9.74
C LYS A 232 -17.43 -3.51 -8.72
N TYR A 233 -16.85 -4.67 -8.41
CA TYR A 233 -17.38 -5.62 -7.44
C TYR A 233 -16.72 -5.52 -6.06
N LEU A 234 -15.82 -4.56 -5.82
CA LEU A 234 -15.25 -4.30 -4.49
C LEU A 234 -16.35 -4.16 -3.40
N PRO A 235 -17.46 -3.42 -3.63
CA PRO A 235 -18.53 -3.31 -2.64
C PRO A 235 -19.27 -4.63 -2.35
N LEU A 236 -19.18 -5.64 -3.23
CA LEU A 236 -19.74 -6.99 -3.02
C LEU A 236 -18.73 -7.99 -2.47
N ALA A 237 -17.46 -7.71 -2.62
CA ALA A 237 -16.41 -8.64 -2.19
C ALA A 237 -16.46 -8.88 -0.68
N TYR A 238 -16.68 -7.81 0.08
CA TYR A 238 -16.57 -7.79 1.54
C TYR A 238 -17.83 -7.23 2.20
N GLU A 239 -18.19 -7.79 3.37
CA GLU A 239 -19.28 -7.27 4.19
C GLU A 239 -18.86 -5.98 4.92
N GLU A 240 -17.58 -5.92 5.36
CA GLU A 240 -16.99 -4.78 6.03
C GLU A 240 -16.46 -3.75 5.03
N LYS A 241 -16.78 -2.47 5.25
CA LYS A 241 -16.26 -1.36 4.45
C LYS A 241 -14.97 -0.84 5.04
N ALA A 242 -13.86 -1.50 4.72
CA ALA A 242 -12.53 -1.15 5.24
C ALA A 242 -11.81 -0.09 4.39
N THR A 243 -10.88 0.62 5.04
CA THR A 243 -9.84 1.47 4.43
C THR A 243 -8.51 1.13 5.09
N ILE A 244 -7.40 1.78 4.71
CA ILE A 244 -6.12 1.60 5.41
C ILE A 244 -6.24 1.91 6.92
N LEU A 245 -7.17 2.79 7.31
CA LEU A 245 -7.42 3.12 8.72
C LEU A 245 -7.92 1.93 9.53
N SER A 246 -8.58 0.95 8.90
CA SER A 246 -9.00 -0.30 9.55
C SER A 246 -7.81 -1.17 9.97
N TYR A 247 -6.62 -0.92 9.44
CA TYR A 247 -5.36 -1.59 9.82
C TYR A 247 -4.59 -0.85 10.93
N ALA A 248 -5.02 0.34 11.30
CA ALA A 248 -4.26 1.27 12.12
C ALA A 248 -4.65 1.28 13.62
N ASP A 249 -5.35 0.28 14.13
CA ASP A 249 -5.83 0.25 15.52
C ASP A 249 -4.71 0.29 16.57
N SER A 250 -3.55 -0.29 16.26
CA SER A 250 -2.37 -0.28 17.12
C SER A 250 -1.33 0.77 16.71
N LEU A 251 -1.60 1.56 15.68
CA LEU A 251 -0.67 2.55 15.14
C LEU A 251 -0.96 3.95 15.72
N LEU A 252 0.07 4.78 15.77
CA LEU A 252 -0.10 6.21 15.91
C LEU A 252 -0.53 6.77 14.56
N LEU A 253 -1.66 7.46 14.52
CA LEU A 253 -2.10 8.16 13.33
C LEU A 253 -1.48 9.55 13.30
N VAL A 254 -0.78 9.87 12.22
CA VAL A 254 -0.15 11.19 12.03
C VAL A 254 -0.75 11.83 10.78
N VAL A 255 -1.31 13.02 10.93
CA VAL A 255 -1.89 13.80 9.82
C VAL A 255 -1.03 15.03 9.61
N CYS A 256 -0.35 15.08 8.47
CA CYS A 256 0.52 16.20 8.11
C CYS A 256 -0.23 17.21 7.25
N GLU A 257 -0.09 18.50 7.56
CA GLU A 257 -0.79 19.60 6.85
C GLU A 257 -2.30 19.34 6.77
N SER A 258 -2.94 19.30 7.93
CA SER A 258 -4.33 18.83 8.09
C SER A 258 -5.37 19.54 7.19
N ALA A 259 -5.17 20.85 6.82
CA ALA A 259 -6.04 21.51 5.84
C ALA A 259 -5.80 21.00 4.42
N GLY A 260 -4.55 20.77 4.07
CA GLY A 260 -4.19 20.18 2.78
C GLY A 260 -4.79 18.79 2.64
N VAL A 261 -4.68 17.96 3.69
CA VAL A 261 -5.31 16.63 3.73
C VAL A 261 -6.83 16.72 3.57
N LYS A 262 -7.49 17.65 4.28
CA LYS A 262 -8.94 17.88 4.15
C LYS A 262 -9.33 18.27 2.73
N GLU A 263 -8.64 19.24 2.15
CA GLU A 263 -8.91 19.73 0.79
C GLU A 263 -8.75 18.62 -0.23
N LYS A 264 -7.63 17.89 -0.17
CA LYS A 264 -7.32 16.81 -1.11
C LYS A 264 -8.25 15.62 -0.95
N ALA A 265 -8.59 15.21 0.29
CA ALA A 265 -9.57 14.16 0.55
C ALA A 265 -10.94 14.51 -0.03
N ASN A 266 -11.44 15.72 0.23
CA ASN A 266 -12.74 16.15 -0.32
C ASN A 266 -12.72 16.23 -1.86
N THR A 267 -11.61 16.67 -2.44
CA THR A 267 -11.43 16.73 -3.90
C THR A 267 -11.45 15.32 -4.49
N ALA A 268 -10.70 14.36 -3.93
CA ALA A 268 -10.67 12.98 -4.38
C ALA A 268 -12.06 12.34 -4.28
N ILE A 269 -12.76 12.50 -3.15
CA ILE A 269 -14.13 11.99 -2.98
C ILE A 269 -15.08 12.59 -4.01
N LYS A 270 -14.97 13.89 -4.28
CA LYS A 270 -15.82 14.57 -5.26
C LYS A 270 -15.58 14.05 -6.67
N LEU A 271 -14.34 13.97 -7.10
CA LEU A 271 -13.97 13.46 -8.43
C LEU A 271 -14.45 12.00 -8.61
N GLN A 272 -14.19 11.14 -7.61
CA GLN A 272 -14.67 9.76 -7.64
C GLN A 272 -16.20 9.68 -7.76
N ASN A 273 -16.94 10.52 -7.03
CA ASN A 273 -18.40 10.56 -7.12
C ASN A 273 -18.92 11.09 -8.47
N GLU A 274 -18.21 12.00 -9.13
CA GLU A 274 -18.52 12.48 -10.47
C GLU A 274 -18.32 11.34 -11.51
N ASP A 275 -17.23 10.58 -11.42
CA ASP A 275 -16.96 9.43 -12.27
C ASP A 275 -18.01 8.32 -12.05
N ILE A 276 -18.32 7.99 -10.80
CA ILE A 276 -19.37 7.02 -10.45
C ILE A 276 -20.72 7.46 -11.02
N LYS A 277 -21.08 8.73 -10.90
CA LYS A 277 -22.32 9.26 -11.46
C LYS A 277 -22.41 9.05 -12.98
N TYR A 278 -21.33 9.33 -13.69
CA TYR A 278 -21.24 9.08 -15.13
C TYR A 278 -21.43 7.60 -15.47
N LEU A 279 -20.76 6.71 -14.77
CA LEU A 279 -20.87 5.26 -14.96
C LEU A 279 -22.27 4.72 -14.66
N LEU A 280 -22.96 5.30 -13.64
CA LEU A 280 -24.33 4.96 -13.33
C LEU A 280 -25.30 5.41 -14.44
N GLU A 281 -25.08 6.60 -15.01
CA GLU A 281 -25.92 7.14 -16.10
C GLU A 281 -25.72 6.32 -17.40
N ASP A 282 -24.49 5.89 -17.65
CA ASP A 282 -24.16 5.07 -18.83
C ASP A 282 -24.53 3.58 -18.66
N GLY A 283 -24.77 3.14 -17.43
CA GLY A 283 -25.17 1.77 -17.09
C GLY A 283 -24.00 0.79 -17.00
N GLU A 284 -22.78 1.27 -16.89
CA GLU A 284 -21.56 0.48 -16.62
C GLU A 284 -21.40 0.16 -15.15
N LEU A 285 -22.10 0.90 -14.29
CA LEU A 285 -22.20 0.66 -12.87
C LEU A 285 -23.67 0.72 -12.44
N CYS A 286 -23.99 0.22 -11.25
CA CYS A 286 -25.33 0.32 -10.68
C CYS A 286 -25.30 0.63 -9.19
N ARG A 287 -26.41 1.17 -8.67
CA ARG A 287 -26.56 1.45 -7.24
C ARG A 287 -26.37 0.19 -6.42
N GLY A 288 -25.61 0.31 -5.33
CA GLY A 288 -25.15 -0.78 -4.50
C GLY A 288 -23.74 -1.28 -4.87
N LEU A 289 -23.20 -0.83 -6.03
CA LEU A 289 -21.81 -1.02 -6.45
C LEU A 289 -21.06 0.33 -6.52
N ASP A 290 -21.53 1.37 -5.84
CA ASP A 290 -21.12 2.75 -6.02
C ASP A 290 -20.34 3.33 -4.81
N GLU A 291 -19.87 2.47 -3.88
CA GLU A 291 -19.19 2.92 -2.67
C GLU A 291 -17.71 2.51 -2.66
N PHE A 292 -16.86 3.33 -3.26
CA PHE A 292 -15.41 3.09 -3.37
C PHE A 292 -14.55 3.95 -2.43
N THR A 293 -15.16 4.94 -1.80
CA THR A 293 -14.46 5.83 -0.84
C THR A 293 -15.29 6.00 0.43
N MET A 294 -14.62 6.33 1.52
CA MET A 294 -15.28 6.86 2.70
C MET A 294 -15.52 8.37 2.53
N THR A 295 -16.48 8.91 3.28
CA THR A 295 -16.72 10.36 3.31
C THR A 295 -15.76 11.06 4.26
N PHE A 296 -15.56 12.38 4.11
CA PHE A 296 -14.72 13.14 5.04
C PHE A 296 -15.22 13.09 6.51
N PRO A 297 -16.54 13.14 6.81
CA PRO A 297 -17.04 12.91 8.17
C PRO A 297 -16.72 11.50 8.72
N GLU A 298 -16.63 10.47 7.89
CA GLU A 298 -16.16 9.14 8.34
C GLU A 298 -14.67 9.18 8.66
N LEU A 299 -13.85 9.86 7.85
CA LEU A 299 -12.42 10.04 8.10
C LEU A 299 -12.17 10.77 9.43
N THR A 300 -12.91 11.85 9.72
CA THR A 300 -12.78 12.59 11.00
C THR A 300 -13.18 11.74 12.21
N ARG A 301 -14.16 10.86 12.09
CA ARG A 301 -14.49 9.90 13.16
C ARG A 301 -13.34 8.91 13.42
N GLU A 302 -12.59 8.52 12.39
CA GLU A 302 -11.41 7.68 12.60
C GLU A 302 -10.30 8.44 13.34
N TYR A 303 -10.13 9.75 13.09
CA TYR A 303 -9.22 10.60 13.85
C TYR A 303 -9.59 10.66 15.34
N GLU A 304 -10.87 10.71 15.67
CA GLU A 304 -11.37 10.74 17.05
C GLU A 304 -11.21 9.40 17.78
N LYS A 305 -11.33 8.28 17.07
CA LYS A 305 -11.21 6.94 17.64
C LYS A 305 -9.76 6.52 17.92
N LYS A 306 -8.80 7.07 17.19
CA LYS A 306 -7.39 6.68 17.23
C LYS A 306 -6.54 7.71 17.96
N ASP A 307 -5.37 7.27 18.44
CA ASP A 307 -4.36 8.22 18.90
C ASP A 307 -3.82 9.00 17.72
N THR A 308 -4.27 10.24 17.57
CA THR A 308 -4.01 11.07 16.40
C THR A 308 -3.15 12.28 16.77
N VAL A 309 -2.13 12.54 15.95
CA VAL A 309 -1.26 13.71 16.01
C VAL A 309 -1.37 14.49 14.72
N PHE A 310 -1.64 15.79 14.82
CA PHE A 310 -1.62 16.70 13.67
C PHE A 310 -0.27 17.43 13.65
N LEU A 311 0.39 17.43 12.49
CA LEU A 311 1.65 18.13 12.24
C LEU A 311 1.40 19.16 11.14
N ASP A 312 1.31 20.42 11.53
CA ASP A 312 1.06 21.53 10.62
C ASP A 312 2.21 22.54 10.73
N ASP A 313 2.70 23.07 9.60
CA ASP A 313 3.78 24.06 9.56
C ASP A 313 3.34 25.41 10.15
N PHE A 314 2.04 25.71 10.08
CA PHE A 314 1.47 26.94 10.59
C PHE A 314 0.43 26.68 11.66
N ALA A 315 0.48 27.49 12.72
CA ALA A 315 -0.52 27.46 13.78
C ALA A 315 -1.94 27.68 13.22
N ARG A 316 -2.86 26.83 13.65
CA ARG A 316 -4.28 26.89 13.24
C ARG A 316 -5.18 27.31 14.36
N GLY A 317 -6.23 28.04 13.99
CA GLY A 317 -7.27 28.46 14.96
C GLY A 317 -8.28 27.36 15.25
N SER A 318 -8.41 26.32 14.40
CA SER A 318 -9.38 25.23 14.58
C SER A 318 -8.95 23.96 13.86
N PHE A 319 -9.31 22.83 14.44
CA PHE A 319 -9.19 21.48 13.87
C PHE A 319 -10.59 20.90 13.62
N ASP A 320 -10.69 19.93 12.71
CA ASP A 320 -11.97 19.25 12.43
C ASP A 320 -12.39 18.28 13.56
N VAL A 321 -11.49 18.01 14.50
CA VAL A 321 -11.72 17.19 15.70
C VAL A 321 -11.18 17.91 16.94
N PRO A 322 -11.71 17.62 18.15
CA PRO A 322 -11.17 18.18 19.38
C PRO A 322 -9.71 17.77 19.60
N VAL A 323 -8.82 18.72 19.79
CA VAL A 323 -7.42 18.46 20.17
C VAL A 323 -7.24 18.63 21.68
N ARG A 324 -6.42 17.77 22.29
CA ARG A 324 -6.16 17.79 23.75
C ARG A 324 -5.10 18.83 24.11
N ASP A 325 -4.01 18.84 23.35
CA ASP A 325 -2.85 19.70 23.61
C ASP A 325 -2.32 20.29 22.29
N LEU A 326 -1.74 21.48 22.39
CA LEU A 326 -1.06 22.14 21.30
C LEU A 326 0.39 22.38 21.69
N VAL A 327 1.31 21.84 20.91
CA VAL A 327 2.75 22.02 21.11
C VAL A 327 3.32 22.77 19.92
N THR A 328 4.04 23.86 20.18
CA THR A 328 4.69 24.66 19.14
C THR A 328 6.19 24.41 19.17
N PHE A 329 6.75 24.07 18.03
CA PHE A 329 8.18 23.99 17.81
C PHE A 329 8.64 25.20 17.01
N THR A 330 9.68 25.87 17.48
CA THR A 330 10.30 26.93 16.69
C THR A 330 11.39 26.31 15.82
N ALA A 331 11.23 26.43 14.51
CA ALA A 331 12.24 26.01 13.53
C ALA A 331 12.67 27.22 12.69
N SER A 332 13.93 27.26 12.33
CA SER A 332 14.46 28.23 11.38
C SER A 332 15.06 27.51 10.18
N THR A 333 14.86 28.04 9.01
CA THR A 333 15.52 27.58 7.79
C THR A 333 17.00 27.89 7.86
N LEU A 334 17.84 26.90 7.64
CA LEU A 334 19.27 27.12 7.47
C LEU A 334 19.52 27.74 6.07
N PRO A 335 20.51 28.63 5.94
CA PRO A 335 20.92 29.16 4.65
C PRO A 335 21.41 28.04 3.72
N VAL A 336 21.21 28.23 2.42
CA VAL A 336 21.70 27.28 1.41
C VAL A 336 23.17 27.60 1.13
N TRP A 337 24.08 26.71 1.48
CA TRP A 337 25.53 26.92 1.31
C TRP A 337 26.07 26.60 -0.09
N ASN A 338 25.29 25.94 -0.95
CA ASN A 338 25.62 25.66 -2.36
C ASN A 338 27.04 25.08 -2.59
N GLY A 339 27.51 24.24 -1.66
CA GLY A 339 28.85 23.64 -1.74
C GLY A 339 30.01 24.59 -1.36
N LYS A 340 29.73 25.77 -0.79
CA LYS A 340 30.75 26.68 -0.29
C LYS A 340 31.00 26.37 1.18
N LEU A 341 32.18 25.80 1.47
CA LEU A 341 32.53 25.35 2.81
C LEU A 341 32.55 26.48 3.81
N ASP A 342 33.06 27.66 3.42
CA ASP A 342 33.13 28.89 4.27
C ASP A 342 31.75 29.28 4.84
N ILE A 343 30.69 29.22 4.01
CA ILE A 343 29.32 29.54 4.45
C ILE A 343 28.82 28.46 5.42
N LEU A 344 29.13 27.19 5.16
CA LEU A 344 28.74 26.10 6.05
C LEU A 344 29.46 26.22 7.41
N LEU A 345 30.74 26.57 7.43
CA LEU A 345 31.55 26.75 8.64
C LEU A 345 31.00 27.89 9.52
N ASP A 346 30.59 29.01 8.89
CA ASP A 346 29.99 30.14 9.61
C ASP A 346 28.67 29.72 10.29
N ASP A 347 27.88 28.86 9.68
CA ASP A 347 26.64 28.37 10.26
C ASP A 347 26.85 27.25 11.29
N LEU A 348 27.86 26.38 11.12
CA LEU A 348 28.15 25.26 12.02
C LEU A 348 28.80 25.71 13.32
N SER A 349 29.74 26.66 13.26
CA SER A 349 30.54 27.07 14.41
C SER A 349 29.70 27.52 15.63
N PRO A 350 28.63 28.32 15.49
CA PRO A 350 27.76 28.68 16.61
C PRO A 350 26.93 27.50 17.14
N LEU A 351 26.60 26.50 16.29
CA LEU A 351 25.81 25.33 16.68
C LEU A 351 26.67 24.34 17.49
N VAL A 352 27.88 24.10 17.04
CA VAL A 352 28.86 23.24 17.74
C VAL A 352 29.19 23.81 19.10
N GLN A 353 29.42 25.14 19.21
CA GLN A 353 29.67 25.80 20.48
C GLN A 353 28.51 25.70 21.50
N LYS A 354 27.27 25.49 21.00
CA LYS A 354 26.07 25.30 21.83
C LYS A 354 25.77 23.83 22.14
N ASP A 355 26.72 22.94 21.88
CA ASP A 355 26.55 21.49 22.08
C ASP A 355 25.35 20.91 21.30
N SER A 356 25.08 21.46 20.09
CA SER A 356 23.98 21.02 19.21
C SER A 356 24.43 19.84 18.38
N THR A 357 23.53 18.87 18.18
CA THR A 357 23.76 17.81 17.20
C THR A 357 23.41 18.33 15.81
N VAL A 358 24.38 18.30 14.90
CA VAL A 358 24.20 18.73 13.52
C VAL A 358 24.37 17.53 12.61
N VAL A 359 23.45 17.34 11.67
CA VAL A 359 23.51 16.31 10.64
C VAL A 359 23.57 16.98 9.27
N VAL A 360 24.61 16.70 8.52
CA VAL A 360 24.78 17.21 7.14
C VAL A 360 24.67 16.05 6.16
N MET A 361 23.75 16.14 5.20
CA MET A 361 23.52 15.11 4.19
C MET A 361 24.34 15.41 2.94
N GLY A 362 25.32 14.57 2.60
CA GLY A 362 26.26 14.78 1.50
C GLY A 362 25.74 14.37 0.11
N GLY A 363 24.54 13.85 0.00
CA GLY A 363 23.94 13.39 -1.28
C GLY A 363 24.57 12.12 -1.87
N THR A 364 25.87 11.89 -1.69
CA THR A 364 26.59 10.65 -2.04
C THR A 364 27.58 10.29 -0.97
N GLU A 365 27.90 8.98 -0.85
CA GLU A 365 28.88 8.48 0.12
C GLU A 365 30.25 9.21 -0.01
N LYS A 366 30.71 9.37 -1.25
CA LYS A 366 31.97 10.07 -1.51
C LYS A 366 31.95 11.54 -1.08
N ALA A 367 30.84 12.24 -1.33
CA ALA A 367 30.68 13.64 -0.96
C ALA A 367 30.60 13.80 0.56
N ALA A 368 29.91 12.88 1.25
CA ALA A 368 29.80 12.89 2.70
C ALA A 368 31.16 12.63 3.39
N LYS A 369 31.97 11.67 2.88
CA LYS A 369 33.33 11.40 3.36
C LYS A 369 34.24 12.61 3.19
N ASN A 370 34.26 13.18 1.96
CA ASN A 370 35.10 14.36 1.69
C ASN A 370 34.69 15.53 2.61
N LEU A 371 33.38 15.75 2.80
CA LEU A 371 32.90 16.82 3.68
C LEU A 371 33.31 16.59 5.14
N ALA A 372 33.27 15.36 5.63
CA ALA A 372 33.74 15.05 6.99
C ALA A 372 35.23 15.32 7.13
N GLU A 373 36.07 14.95 6.16
CA GLU A 373 37.50 15.28 6.14
C GLU A 373 37.77 16.79 6.08
N ASP A 374 36.99 17.51 5.25
CA ASP A 374 37.11 18.99 5.15
C ASP A 374 36.77 19.68 6.48
N LEU A 375 35.71 19.21 7.16
CA LEU A 375 35.30 19.76 8.47
C LEU A 375 36.32 19.45 9.56
N GLU A 376 36.92 18.26 9.60
CA GLU A 376 37.98 17.90 10.51
C GLU A 376 39.25 18.77 10.28
N ASN A 377 39.59 19.08 9.03
CA ASN A 377 40.71 20.00 8.71
C ASN A 377 40.49 21.43 9.20
N GLU A 378 39.24 21.83 9.42
CA GLU A 378 38.82 23.13 9.94
C GLU A 378 38.51 23.08 11.45
N ASP A 379 39.03 22.08 12.17
CA ASP A 379 38.85 21.84 13.60
C ASP A 379 37.38 21.68 14.07
N ILE A 380 36.48 21.27 13.15
CA ILE A 380 35.09 20.89 13.49
C ILE A 380 35.00 19.37 13.56
N PRO A 381 34.76 18.78 14.75
CA PRO A 381 34.61 17.33 14.87
C PRO A 381 33.45 16.80 14.02
N ALA A 382 33.72 15.95 13.07
CA ALA A 382 32.73 15.35 12.19
C ALA A 382 32.86 13.83 12.18
N LEU A 383 31.72 13.13 12.16
CA LEU A 383 31.67 11.67 12.00
C LEU A 383 30.88 11.35 10.73
N TYR A 384 31.44 10.46 9.93
CA TYR A 384 30.74 9.88 8.79
C TYR A 384 30.04 8.59 9.22
N PHE A 385 28.77 8.42 8.80
CA PHE A 385 27.96 7.25 9.07
C PHE A 385 27.45 6.61 7.78
#